data_7fd571c015f75e44c19474cf6d251757
#
_entry.id   7fd571c015f75e44c19474cf6d251757
#
_cell.length_a   1.000
_cell.length_b   1.000
_cell.length_c   1.000
_cell.angle_alpha   90.00
_cell.angle_beta   90.00
_cell.angle_gamma   90.00
#
_symmetry.space_group_name_H-M   'P 1'
#
loop_
_entity.id
_entity.type
_entity.pdbx_description
1 polymer ?
#
loop_
_entity_poly.entity_id
_entity_poly.type
_entity_poly.pdbx_seq_one_letter_code
_entity_poly.pdbx_strand_id
1 'polypeptide(L)'
;MDISRQQRAPICDALETFKKKRVVPFDVPGHKRGRGNPELVRLLGAQCVSLDVNSMKPLDNLSNPVSVISEAEDLMAEAFGAAHAFLMVGGTTASVQAMVLSVCKAGDKIILPRNVHKSVINALILCGAIPVYVKPEIHPVIGVALGMEIEAVKETIDNNPDAVAVLVNNPTYYGICSDLKSITDYAHEKGLKVLVDEAHGTQLYFGSNLPMAGMRAGADMAAISMHKSGGSLTQSSILLTGENMNVGHVRQIIGLTQTTSANYLLLSSLDLSRRNLALRGMESFAKVITMAEYARNEINSIGGYYAYGKELIDGKNVYDFDVTKLCVYTKDIGLTGIEIYDLLRDEYDIQIEFGDIGNIMAYISIGDRLQDIERLVGALEDIKRLYAREKSGLAFVDAVIPKVVSSPQYSFYAEKESVPIKEAYGRVAGESVMAYPPGIPILAPGELITKDIVDHILYAKEKGCSLQGTADPEVKSLEVLIK
;
A
#
# COMPACT_ATOMS: atom_id res chain seq x y z
N MET A 1 -21.95 -6.88 12.44
CA MET A 1 -21.39 -8.13 11.90
C MET A 1 -22.03 -9.33 12.58
N ASP A 2 -22.65 -10.24 11.84
CA ASP A 2 -23.23 -11.50 12.34
C ASP A 2 -22.16 -12.60 12.32
N ILE A 3 -21.68 -12.99 13.49
CA ILE A 3 -20.62 -13.99 13.67
C ILE A 3 -21.01 -15.36 13.08
N SER A 4 -22.29 -15.74 13.13
CA SER A 4 -22.75 -17.03 12.59
C SER A 4 -22.60 -17.08 11.06
N ARG A 5 -22.93 -16.00 10.36
CA ARG A 5 -22.71 -15.86 8.91
C ARG A 5 -21.23 -15.86 8.55
N GLN A 6 -20.38 -15.22 9.37
CA GLN A 6 -18.95 -15.10 9.13
C GLN A 6 -18.19 -16.44 9.22
N GLN A 7 -18.79 -17.50 9.78
CA GLN A 7 -18.20 -18.84 9.77
C GLN A 7 -18.12 -19.47 8.38
N ARG A 8 -18.94 -19.02 7.43
CA ARG A 8 -18.95 -19.53 6.05
C ARG A 8 -17.72 -19.06 5.27
N ALA A 9 -17.28 -19.88 4.33
CA ALA A 9 -16.26 -19.54 3.33
C ALA A 9 -16.74 -20.02 1.95
N PRO A 10 -17.68 -19.29 1.32
CA PRO A 10 -18.43 -19.78 0.16
C PRO A 10 -17.56 -20.17 -1.02
N ILE A 11 -16.47 -19.47 -1.29
CA ILE A 11 -15.54 -19.79 -2.38
C ILE A 11 -14.78 -21.09 -2.06
N CYS A 12 -14.29 -21.25 -0.83
CA CYS A 12 -13.58 -22.43 -0.42
C CYS A 12 -14.49 -23.67 -0.41
N ASP A 13 -15.70 -23.52 0.13
CA ASP A 13 -16.68 -24.61 0.18
C ASP A 13 -17.06 -25.09 -1.22
N ALA A 14 -17.20 -24.15 -2.18
CA ALA A 14 -17.46 -24.46 -3.59
C ALA A 14 -16.27 -25.17 -4.25
N LEU A 15 -15.03 -24.71 -4.02
CA LEU A 15 -13.82 -25.37 -4.53
C LEU A 15 -13.65 -26.78 -4.01
N GLU A 16 -13.86 -27.02 -2.71
CA GLU A 16 -13.80 -28.36 -2.11
C GLU A 16 -14.88 -29.28 -2.68
N THR A 17 -16.11 -28.76 -2.85
CA THR A 17 -17.23 -29.49 -3.44
C THR A 17 -16.94 -29.87 -4.89
N PHE A 18 -16.40 -28.92 -5.66
CA PHE A 18 -16.00 -29.15 -7.04
C PHE A 18 -14.88 -30.19 -7.15
N LYS A 19 -13.89 -30.13 -6.29
CA LYS A 19 -12.80 -31.11 -6.24
C LYS A 19 -13.31 -32.53 -5.95
N LYS A 20 -14.25 -32.69 -4.99
CA LYS A 20 -14.85 -34.00 -4.64
C LYS A 20 -15.58 -34.66 -5.81
N LYS A 21 -16.13 -33.87 -6.74
CA LYS A 21 -16.82 -34.38 -7.95
C LYS A 21 -15.90 -35.08 -8.94
N ARG A 22 -14.58 -34.91 -8.85
CA ARG A 22 -13.57 -35.48 -9.77
C ARG A 22 -13.88 -35.29 -11.25
N VAL A 23 -14.38 -34.12 -11.62
CA VAL A 23 -14.74 -33.76 -12.99
C VAL A 23 -13.55 -33.93 -13.91
N VAL A 24 -13.74 -34.51 -15.09
CA VAL A 24 -12.70 -34.62 -16.13
C VAL A 24 -12.48 -33.27 -16.76
N PRO A 25 -11.27 -32.67 -16.67
CA PRO A 25 -11.03 -31.31 -17.12
C PRO A 25 -10.66 -31.22 -18.59
N PHE A 26 -11.56 -30.65 -19.42
CA PHE A 26 -11.26 -30.14 -20.74
C PHE A 26 -11.18 -28.63 -20.83
N ASP A 27 -11.34 -27.97 -19.66
CA ASP A 27 -11.21 -26.54 -19.42
C ASP A 27 -9.74 -26.14 -19.15
N VAL A 28 -9.49 -24.83 -19.06
CA VAL A 28 -8.23 -24.26 -18.57
C VAL A 28 -8.21 -24.30 -17.02
N PRO A 29 -7.03 -24.29 -16.36
CA PRO A 29 -5.68 -24.15 -16.90
C PRO A 29 -5.11 -25.44 -17.51
N GLY A 30 -4.11 -25.28 -18.41
CA GLY A 30 -3.54 -26.37 -19.22
C GLY A 30 -2.79 -27.45 -18.44
N HIS A 31 -2.38 -27.19 -17.19
CA HIS A 31 -1.76 -28.22 -16.34
C HIS A 31 -2.74 -29.30 -15.88
N LYS A 32 -4.05 -29.12 -16.10
CA LYS A 32 -5.08 -30.14 -15.85
C LYS A 32 -4.98 -30.77 -14.47
N ARG A 33 -5.00 -29.91 -13.40
CA ARG A 33 -4.82 -30.30 -11.99
C ARG A 33 -3.47 -31.01 -11.74
N GLY A 34 -2.42 -30.55 -12.42
CA GLY A 34 -1.04 -30.99 -12.26
C GLY A 34 -0.59 -32.10 -13.20
N ARG A 35 -1.49 -32.79 -13.92
CA ARG A 35 -1.11 -33.89 -14.85
C ARG A 35 -0.19 -33.44 -15.98
N GLY A 36 -0.36 -32.19 -16.45
CA GLY A 36 0.44 -31.59 -17.53
C GLY A 36 1.76 -30.99 -17.08
N ASN A 37 1.99 -30.87 -15.75
CA ASN A 37 3.23 -30.31 -15.19
C ASN A 37 3.55 -30.95 -13.81
N PRO A 38 4.17 -32.15 -13.79
CA PRO A 38 4.53 -32.83 -12.54
C PRO A 38 5.50 -32.05 -11.66
N GLU A 39 6.39 -31.24 -12.23
CA GLU A 39 7.33 -30.40 -11.46
C GLU A 39 6.60 -29.31 -10.67
N LEU A 40 5.56 -28.72 -11.24
CA LEU A 40 4.71 -27.78 -10.52
C LEU A 40 4.02 -28.45 -9.32
N VAL A 41 3.57 -29.69 -9.49
CA VAL A 41 2.98 -30.47 -8.38
C VAL A 41 4.01 -30.76 -7.30
N ARG A 42 5.24 -31.10 -7.68
CA ARG A 42 6.34 -31.34 -6.72
C ARG A 42 6.66 -30.07 -5.91
N LEU A 43 6.63 -28.89 -6.56
CA LEU A 43 6.94 -27.60 -5.92
C LEU A 43 5.81 -27.12 -5.00
N LEU A 44 4.58 -27.10 -5.50
CA LEU A 44 3.42 -26.48 -4.81
C LEU A 44 2.56 -27.47 -4.02
N GLY A 45 2.77 -28.76 -4.22
CA GLY A 45 1.93 -29.80 -3.66
C GLY A 45 0.64 -30.06 -4.47
N ALA A 46 0.21 -31.32 -4.51
CA ALA A 46 -0.95 -31.74 -5.31
C ALA A 46 -2.26 -31.06 -4.87
N GLN A 47 -2.40 -30.74 -3.56
CA GLN A 47 -3.55 -30.05 -3.03
C GLN A 47 -3.70 -28.65 -3.64
N CYS A 48 -2.64 -27.85 -3.60
CA CYS A 48 -2.63 -26.49 -4.15
C CYS A 48 -2.96 -26.49 -5.65
N VAL A 49 -2.22 -27.28 -6.45
CA VAL A 49 -2.41 -27.34 -7.90
C VAL A 49 -3.79 -27.88 -8.31
N SER A 50 -4.42 -28.73 -7.47
CA SER A 50 -5.77 -29.24 -7.71
C SER A 50 -6.87 -28.19 -7.54
N LEU A 51 -6.60 -27.11 -6.80
CA LEU A 51 -7.51 -26.00 -6.54
C LEU A 51 -7.31 -24.83 -7.52
N ASP A 52 -6.25 -24.87 -8.33
CA ASP A 52 -6.05 -23.89 -9.40
C ASP A 52 -6.95 -24.23 -10.58
N VAL A 53 -8.03 -23.48 -10.69
CA VAL A 53 -9.12 -23.65 -11.66
C VAL A 53 -9.51 -22.27 -12.22
N ASN A 54 -10.30 -22.26 -13.29
CA ASN A 54 -10.83 -21.02 -13.86
C ASN A 54 -12.31 -20.83 -13.52
N SER A 55 -12.84 -19.66 -13.87
CA SER A 55 -14.25 -19.31 -13.72
C SER A 55 -15.15 -20.32 -14.44
N MET A 56 -16.16 -20.79 -13.74
CA MET A 56 -17.17 -21.70 -14.29
C MET A 56 -18.44 -21.63 -13.42
N LYS A 57 -19.57 -22.03 -13.99
CA LYS A 57 -20.88 -21.89 -13.33
C LYS A 57 -20.92 -22.33 -11.85
N PRO A 58 -20.31 -23.45 -11.41
CA PRO A 58 -20.31 -23.83 -9.98
C PRO A 58 -19.41 -23.00 -9.07
N LEU A 59 -18.48 -22.22 -9.64
CA LEU A 59 -17.48 -21.43 -8.92
C LEU A 59 -17.68 -19.92 -9.09
N ASP A 60 -18.70 -19.51 -9.88
CA ASP A 60 -18.99 -18.12 -10.21
C ASP A 60 -18.00 -17.48 -11.20
N ASN A 61 -18.12 -16.17 -11.41
CA ASN A 61 -17.26 -15.37 -12.26
C ASN A 61 -16.94 -14.03 -11.60
N LEU A 62 -15.67 -13.74 -11.36
CA LEU A 62 -15.23 -12.52 -10.69
C LEU A 62 -15.65 -11.23 -11.41
N SER A 63 -15.72 -11.25 -12.75
CA SER A 63 -16.13 -10.07 -13.53
C SER A 63 -17.62 -9.75 -13.41
N ASN A 64 -18.44 -10.75 -13.08
CA ASN A 64 -19.90 -10.61 -12.88
C ASN A 64 -20.37 -11.63 -11.85
N PRO A 65 -20.08 -11.44 -10.56
CA PRO A 65 -20.41 -12.38 -9.51
C PRO A 65 -21.91 -12.42 -9.24
N VAL A 66 -22.48 -13.62 -9.17
CA VAL A 66 -23.91 -13.87 -8.96
C VAL A 66 -24.19 -14.99 -7.94
N SER A 67 -23.16 -15.63 -7.42
CA SER A 67 -23.28 -16.74 -6.47
C SER A 67 -22.19 -16.70 -5.38
N VAL A 68 -21.27 -17.65 -5.35
CA VAL A 68 -20.30 -17.82 -4.24
C VAL A 68 -19.31 -16.67 -4.11
N ILE A 69 -18.93 -16.01 -5.20
CA ILE A 69 -18.08 -14.81 -5.13
C ILE A 69 -18.91 -13.62 -4.62
N SER A 70 -20.14 -13.43 -5.12
CA SER A 70 -21.05 -12.39 -4.63
C SER A 70 -21.30 -12.56 -3.12
N GLU A 71 -21.54 -13.78 -2.65
CA GLU A 71 -21.72 -14.05 -1.24
C GLU A 71 -20.44 -13.77 -0.41
N ALA A 72 -19.26 -14.10 -0.93
CA ALA A 72 -18.01 -13.77 -0.27
C ALA A 72 -17.76 -12.25 -0.21
N GLU A 73 -18.14 -11.51 -1.24
CA GLU A 73 -18.10 -10.04 -1.26
C GLU A 73 -19.05 -9.44 -0.23
N ASP A 74 -20.29 -9.96 -0.09
CA ASP A 74 -21.25 -9.52 0.93
C ASP A 74 -20.73 -9.75 2.36
N LEU A 75 -20.15 -10.95 2.61
CA LEU A 75 -19.52 -11.27 3.89
C LEU A 75 -18.30 -10.40 4.17
N MET A 76 -17.53 -10.05 3.14
CA MET A 76 -16.39 -9.14 3.25
C MET A 76 -16.86 -7.73 3.61
N ALA A 77 -17.86 -7.21 2.94
CA ALA A 77 -18.45 -5.91 3.24
C ALA A 77 -18.94 -5.85 4.69
N GLU A 78 -19.66 -6.86 5.14
CA GLU A 78 -20.14 -6.96 6.51
C GLU A 78 -18.99 -7.00 7.54
N ALA A 79 -17.94 -7.77 7.28
CA ALA A 79 -16.78 -7.88 8.18
C ALA A 79 -16.03 -6.55 8.33
N PHE A 80 -15.94 -5.77 7.28
CA PHE A 80 -15.24 -4.48 7.25
C PHE A 80 -16.17 -3.28 7.54
N GLY A 81 -17.47 -3.50 7.72
CA GLY A 81 -18.44 -2.41 7.93
C GLY A 81 -18.57 -1.47 6.74
N ALA A 82 -18.40 -1.98 5.54
CA ALA A 82 -18.62 -1.29 4.27
C ALA A 82 -20.01 -1.60 3.70
N ALA A 83 -20.51 -0.74 2.78
CA ALA A 83 -21.74 -1.04 2.06
C ALA A 83 -21.53 -2.16 1.03
N HIS A 84 -20.40 -2.12 0.32
CA HIS A 84 -20.03 -3.15 -0.63
C HIS A 84 -18.52 -3.41 -0.57
N ALA A 85 -18.12 -4.62 -0.96
CA ALA A 85 -16.73 -5.02 -1.12
C ALA A 85 -16.53 -5.73 -2.47
N PHE A 86 -15.34 -5.59 -3.04
CA PHE A 86 -14.94 -6.24 -4.26
C PHE A 86 -13.64 -7.01 -4.01
N LEU A 87 -13.62 -8.28 -4.37
CA LEU A 87 -12.41 -9.09 -4.27
C LEU A 87 -11.48 -8.77 -5.44
N MET A 88 -10.21 -8.47 -5.13
CA MET A 88 -9.23 -8.01 -6.11
C MET A 88 -8.04 -8.96 -6.16
N VAL A 89 -7.73 -9.46 -7.35
CA VAL A 89 -6.60 -10.38 -7.61
C VAL A 89 -5.45 -9.70 -8.38
N GLY A 90 -5.53 -8.38 -8.57
CA GLY A 90 -4.51 -7.54 -9.19
C GLY A 90 -3.67 -6.73 -8.19
N GLY A 91 -3.74 -7.08 -6.90
CA GLY A 91 -3.12 -6.33 -5.81
C GLY A 91 -3.86 -5.03 -5.52
N THR A 92 -3.41 -4.33 -4.47
CA THR A 92 -3.96 -3.02 -4.13
C THR A 92 -3.64 -1.97 -5.20
N THR A 93 -2.67 -2.22 -6.04
CA THR A 93 -2.46 -1.41 -7.26
C THR A 93 -3.72 -1.36 -8.11
N ALA A 94 -4.36 -2.50 -8.40
CA ALA A 94 -5.61 -2.54 -9.15
C ALA A 94 -6.77 -1.93 -8.35
N SER A 95 -6.81 -2.12 -7.02
CA SER A 95 -7.83 -1.52 -6.15
C SER A 95 -7.74 0.01 -6.14
N VAL A 96 -6.55 0.57 -5.99
CA VAL A 96 -6.31 2.03 -6.02
C VAL A 96 -6.63 2.61 -7.40
N GLN A 97 -6.22 1.94 -8.47
CA GLN A 97 -6.56 2.37 -9.83
C GLN A 97 -8.08 2.38 -10.02
N ALA A 98 -8.76 1.28 -9.67
CA ALA A 98 -10.22 1.22 -9.78
C ALA A 98 -10.92 2.29 -8.93
N MET A 99 -10.41 2.57 -7.72
CA MET A 99 -10.93 3.61 -6.83
C MET A 99 -10.85 5.00 -7.48
N VAL A 100 -9.69 5.38 -7.99
CA VAL A 100 -9.48 6.69 -8.63
C VAL A 100 -10.27 6.79 -9.94
N LEU A 101 -10.24 5.76 -10.80
CA LEU A 101 -10.96 5.74 -12.06
C LEU A 101 -12.49 5.76 -11.88
N SER A 102 -13.00 5.30 -10.73
CA SER A 102 -14.44 5.33 -10.43
C SER A 102 -14.95 6.72 -10.09
N VAL A 103 -14.08 7.67 -9.76
CA VAL A 103 -14.44 9.01 -9.29
C VAL A 103 -13.92 10.09 -10.25
N CYS A 104 -12.73 9.91 -10.82
CA CYS A 104 -12.05 10.92 -11.62
C CYS A 104 -12.08 10.60 -13.12
N LYS A 105 -12.22 11.62 -13.93
CA LYS A 105 -12.09 11.60 -15.39
C LYS A 105 -11.04 12.63 -15.86
N ALA A 106 -10.75 12.64 -17.16
CA ALA A 106 -9.78 13.55 -17.73
C ALA A 106 -10.13 15.04 -17.46
N GLY A 107 -9.15 15.77 -16.93
CA GLY A 107 -9.27 17.16 -16.55
C GLY A 107 -9.79 17.43 -15.14
N ASP A 108 -10.35 16.43 -14.44
CA ASP A 108 -10.75 16.58 -13.05
C ASP A 108 -9.52 16.79 -12.15
N LYS A 109 -9.67 17.60 -11.10
CA LYS A 109 -8.65 17.74 -10.06
C LYS A 109 -8.92 16.79 -8.91
N ILE A 110 -7.84 16.18 -8.40
CA ILE A 110 -7.86 15.34 -7.21
C ILE A 110 -6.80 15.85 -6.22
N ILE A 111 -7.24 16.09 -4.97
CA ILE A 111 -6.36 16.53 -3.88
C ILE A 111 -5.75 15.29 -3.23
N LEU A 112 -4.43 15.26 -3.05
CA LEU A 112 -3.72 14.10 -2.51
C LEU A 112 -2.39 14.51 -1.87
N PRO A 113 -1.83 13.72 -0.93
CA PRO A 113 -0.52 13.97 -0.37
C PRO A 113 0.56 13.63 -1.40
N ARG A 114 1.73 14.30 -1.32
CA ARG A 114 2.83 14.03 -2.27
C ARG A 114 3.47 12.66 -2.08
N ASN A 115 3.39 12.10 -0.89
CA ASN A 115 3.95 10.79 -0.53
C ASN A 115 3.02 9.60 -0.84
N VAL A 116 2.22 9.69 -1.90
CA VAL A 116 1.38 8.59 -2.38
C VAL A 116 2.21 7.46 -2.99
N HIS A 117 1.66 6.26 -2.97
CA HIS A 117 2.23 5.13 -3.70
C HIS A 117 2.10 5.33 -5.22
N LYS A 118 3.04 4.78 -6.00
CA LYS A 118 3.06 4.85 -7.48
C LYS A 118 1.74 4.46 -8.16
N SER A 119 0.95 3.59 -7.54
CA SER A 119 -0.37 3.18 -8.09
C SER A 119 -1.33 4.34 -8.26
N VAL A 120 -1.23 5.37 -7.42
CA VAL A 120 -2.04 6.60 -7.53
C VAL A 120 -1.60 7.40 -8.76
N ILE A 121 -0.31 7.62 -8.93
CA ILE A 121 0.21 8.34 -10.12
C ILE A 121 -0.15 7.57 -11.41
N ASN A 122 -0.03 6.25 -11.40
CA ASN A 122 -0.45 5.41 -12.52
C ASN A 122 -1.95 5.56 -12.82
N ALA A 123 -2.79 5.66 -11.79
CA ALA A 123 -4.21 5.91 -11.97
C ALA A 123 -4.47 7.27 -12.62
N LEU A 124 -3.73 8.33 -12.24
CA LEU A 124 -3.82 9.65 -12.87
C LEU A 124 -3.39 9.63 -14.35
N ILE A 125 -2.35 8.84 -14.68
CA ILE A 125 -1.95 8.62 -16.09
C ILE A 125 -3.09 7.95 -16.87
N LEU A 126 -3.76 6.97 -16.27
CA LEU A 126 -4.84 6.23 -16.93
C LEU A 126 -6.10 7.09 -17.13
N CYS A 127 -6.54 7.85 -16.11
CA CYS A 127 -7.78 8.62 -16.17
C CYS A 127 -7.61 10.05 -16.69
N GLY A 128 -6.40 10.61 -16.66
CA GLY A 128 -6.14 11.99 -17.07
C GLY A 128 -6.50 13.05 -16.03
N ALA A 129 -6.72 12.67 -14.78
CA ALA A 129 -6.94 13.61 -13.69
C ALA A 129 -5.65 14.36 -13.33
N ILE A 130 -5.80 15.56 -12.77
CA ILE A 130 -4.74 16.50 -12.44
C ILE A 130 -4.52 16.48 -10.92
N PRO A 131 -3.31 16.11 -10.43
CA PRO A 131 -3.03 16.13 -9.00
C PRO A 131 -2.91 17.56 -8.47
N VAL A 132 -3.51 17.78 -7.30
CA VAL A 132 -3.31 18.95 -6.45
C VAL A 132 -2.68 18.46 -5.16
N TYR A 133 -1.41 18.74 -4.95
CA TYR A 133 -0.68 18.19 -3.82
C TYR A 133 -0.88 18.99 -2.54
N VAL A 134 -1.22 18.28 -1.46
CA VAL A 134 -1.03 18.78 -0.09
C VAL A 134 0.40 18.48 0.33
N LYS A 135 1.10 19.49 0.80
CA LYS A 135 2.49 19.33 1.24
C LYS A 135 2.55 18.49 2.52
N PRO A 136 3.22 17.32 2.51
CA PRO A 136 3.50 16.62 3.74
C PRO A 136 4.61 17.36 4.49
N GLU A 137 4.50 17.45 5.81
CA GLU A 137 5.64 17.79 6.64
C GLU A 137 6.58 16.59 6.77
N ILE A 138 7.87 16.88 6.94
CA ILE A 138 8.89 15.87 7.24
C ILE A 138 9.28 15.99 8.69
N HIS A 139 9.25 14.88 9.43
CA HIS A 139 9.66 14.88 10.82
C HIS A 139 11.16 15.22 10.95
N PRO A 140 11.55 16.26 11.71
CA PRO A 140 12.91 16.82 11.68
C PRO A 140 14.01 15.86 12.16
N VAL A 141 13.66 14.87 12.99
CA VAL A 141 14.63 13.91 13.55
C VAL A 141 14.66 12.61 12.75
N ILE A 142 13.50 11.99 12.52
CA ILE A 142 13.43 10.66 11.87
C ILE A 142 13.36 10.74 10.34
N GLY A 143 13.07 11.92 9.77
CA GLY A 143 13.12 12.16 8.32
C GLY A 143 12.02 11.50 7.51
N VAL A 144 10.92 11.09 8.15
CA VAL A 144 9.77 10.48 7.46
C VAL A 144 8.70 11.53 7.16
N ALA A 145 7.99 11.34 6.05
CA ALA A 145 6.83 12.15 5.72
C ALA A 145 5.68 11.85 6.71
N LEU A 146 5.10 12.91 7.24
CA LEU A 146 3.99 12.85 8.19
C LEU A 146 2.64 12.72 7.47
N GLY A 147 1.55 12.72 8.23
CA GLY A 147 0.17 12.75 7.73
C GLY A 147 -0.21 14.10 7.15
N MET A 148 -1.42 14.19 6.61
CA MET A 148 -2.00 15.42 6.10
C MET A 148 -2.59 16.21 7.27
N GLU A 149 -2.09 17.43 7.52
CA GLU A 149 -2.70 18.34 8.48
C GLU A 149 -4.07 18.80 7.98
N ILE A 150 -5.10 18.76 8.83
CA ILE A 150 -6.47 19.10 8.45
C ILE A 150 -6.59 20.53 7.90
N GLU A 151 -5.89 21.50 8.47
CA GLU A 151 -5.96 22.89 8.02
C GLU A 151 -5.33 23.06 6.62
N ALA A 152 -4.23 22.36 6.32
CA ALA A 152 -3.64 22.35 4.97
C ALA A 152 -4.57 21.70 3.94
N VAL A 153 -5.31 20.67 4.34
CA VAL A 153 -6.33 20.03 3.48
C VAL A 153 -7.48 20.99 3.21
N LYS A 154 -8.01 21.66 4.23
CA LYS A 154 -9.09 22.66 4.09
C LYS A 154 -8.68 23.80 3.16
N GLU A 155 -7.50 24.38 3.38
CA GLU A 155 -6.97 25.43 2.52
C GLU A 155 -6.84 24.96 1.06
N THR A 156 -6.36 23.74 0.86
CA THR A 156 -6.21 23.17 -0.48
C THR A 156 -7.56 22.96 -1.16
N ILE A 157 -8.57 22.48 -0.44
CA ILE A 157 -9.96 22.31 -0.93
C ILE A 157 -10.55 23.67 -1.30
N ASP A 158 -10.45 24.67 -0.42
CA ASP A 158 -11.03 26.00 -0.63
C ASP A 158 -10.39 26.73 -1.81
N ASN A 159 -9.10 26.50 -2.05
CA ASN A 159 -8.36 27.04 -3.20
C ASN A 159 -8.62 26.26 -4.51
N ASN A 160 -9.26 25.10 -4.47
CA ASN A 160 -9.58 24.28 -5.63
C ASN A 160 -11.04 23.78 -5.59
N PRO A 161 -12.02 24.71 -5.69
CA PRO A 161 -13.45 24.36 -5.56
C PRO A 161 -13.96 23.46 -6.71
N ASP A 162 -13.17 23.27 -7.75
CA ASP A 162 -13.40 22.39 -8.89
C ASP A 162 -12.79 20.97 -8.69
N ALA A 163 -12.16 20.71 -7.55
CA ALA A 163 -11.70 19.36 -7.23
C ALA A 163 -12.89 18.40 -7.00
N VAL A 164 -12.74 17.15 -7.40
CA VAL A 164 -13.81 16.13 -7.28
C VAL A 164 -13.59 15.16 -6.14
N ALA A 165 -12.34 15.01 -5.69
CA ALA A 165 -12.00 14.07 -4.63
C ALA A 165 -10.79 14.50 -3.81
N VAL A 166 -10.73 13.98 -2.59
CA VAL A 166 -9.54 13.95 -1.73
C VAL A 166 -9.11 12.50 -1.58
N LEU A 167 -7.83 12.21 -1.83
CA LEU A 167 -7.23 10.92 -1.55
C LEU A 167 -6.32 11.03 -0.32
N VAL A 168 -6.48 10.15 0.65
CA VAL A 168 -5.69 10.09 1.88
C VAL A 168 -4.95 8.75 1.93
N ASN A 169 -3.66 8.77 2.24
CA ASN A 169 -2.88 7.56 2.53
C ASN A 169 -2.91 7.34 4.05
N ASN A 170 -3.65 6.33 4.52
CA ASN A 170 -3.90 6.12 5.96
C ASN A 170 -4.07 4.65 6.33
N PRO A 171 -3.14 4.05 7.12
CA PRO A 171 -1.91 4.66 7.62
C PRO A 171 -0.84 4.77 6.54
N THR A 172 0.15 5.63 6.75
CA THR A 172 1.38 5.63 5.95
C THR A 172 2.18 4.35 6.17
N TYR A 173 3.24 4.12 5.38
CA TYR A 173 4.17 3.01 5.60
C TYR A 173 4.73 2.98 7.03
N TYR A 174 4.98 4.14 7.60
CA TYR A 174 5.56 4.29 8.95
C TYR A 174 4.53 4.26 10.08
N GLY A 175 3.27 3.98 9.77
CA GLY A 175 2.20 3.88 10.77
C GLY A 175 1.54 5.20 11.15
N ILE A 176 1.92 6.30 10.53
CA ILE A 176 1.35 7.63 10.80
C ILE A 176 -0.03 7.75 10.18
N CYS A 177 -0.99 8.26 10.95
CA CYS A 177 -2.37 8.49 10.55
C CYS A 177 -2.74 9.97 10.64
N SER A 178 -3.50 10.43 9.64
CA SER A 178 -4.12 11.76 9.59
C SER A 178 -5.44 11.79 10.37
N ASP A 179 -5.97 12.98 10.67
CA ASP A 179 -7.35 13.13 11.16
C ASP A 179 -8.35 12.83 10.03
N LEU A 180 -8.47 11.54 9.74
CA LEU A 180 -9.27 11.05 8.63
C LEU A 180 -10.76 11.44 8.75
N LYS A 181 -11.29 11.50 9.99
CA LYS A 181 -12.68 11.86 10.21
C LYS A 181 -12.95 13.33 9.86
N SER A 182 -12.12 14.24 10.35
CA SER A 182 -12.26 15.67 10.05
C SER A 182 -12.04 15.97 8.57
N ILE A 183 -11.06 15.28 7.94
CA ILE A 183 -10.84 15.39 6.48
C ILE A 183 -12.06 14.93 5.71
N THR A 184 -12.64 13.79 6.09
CA THR A 184 -13.83 13.23 5.43
C THR A 184 -15.02 14.16 5.56
N ASP A 185 -15.30 14.65 6.77
CA ASP A 185 -16.45 15.52 7.02
C ASP A 185 -16.33 16.82 6.21
N TYR A 186 -15.16 17.46 6.22
CA TYR A 186 -14.96 18.70 5.47
C TYR A 186 -15.03 18.50 3.95
N ALA A 187 -14.43 17.43 3.44
CA ALA A 187 -14.50 17.11 2.01
C ALA A 187 -15.96 16.88 1.57
N HIS A 188 -16.74 16.14 2.36
CA HIS A 188 -18.16 15.91 2.08
C HIS A 188 -19.00 17.19 2.17
N GLU A 189 -18.70 18.09 3.12
CA GLU A 189 -19.36 19.42 3.19
C GLU A 189 -19.15 20.22 1.89
N LYS A 190 -18.00 20.07 1.26
CA LYS A 190 -17.66 20.73 -0.02
C LYS A 190 -18.10 19.90 -1.24
N GLY A 191 -18.72 18.74 -1.06
CA GLY A 191 -19.19 17.88 -2.14
C GLY A 191 -18.14 17.00 -2.81
N LEU A 192 -16.95 16.90 -2.23
CA LEU A 192 -15.87 16.03 -2.72
C LEU A 192 -16.06 14.60 -2.24
N LYS A 193 -15.57 13.64 -3.03
CA LYS A 193 -15.44 12.24 -2.60
C LYS A 193 -14.15 12.02 -1.81
N VAL A 194 -14.17 11.10 -0.84
CA VAL A 194 -13.01 10.74 -0.04
C VAL A 194 -12.57 9.31 -0.35
N LEU A 195 -11.35 9.19 -0.84
CA LEU A 195 -10.70 7.96 -1.22
C LEU A 195 -9.55 7.67 -0.26
N VAL A 196 -9.48 6.44 0.28
CA VAL A 196 -8.43 6.08 1.24
C VAL A 196 -7.56 4.97 0.67
N ASP A 197 -6.28 5.27 0.43
CA ASP A 197 -5.28 4.22 0.25
C ASP A 197 -4.94 3.66 1.63
N GLU A 198 -5.57 2.57 1.96
CA GLU A 198 -5.49 1.86 3.23
C GLU A 198 -4.77 0.51 3.05
N ALA A 199 -3.82 0.47 2.09
CA ALA A 199 -3.04 -0.73 1.79
C ALA A 199 -2.37 -1.34 3.04
N HIS A 200 -2.08 -0.54 4.05
CA HIS A 200 -1.48 -0.97 5.32
C HIS A 200 -2.46 -1.04 6.49
N GLY A 201 -3.78 -1.02 6.24
CA GLY A 201 -4.81 -0.76 7.24
C GLY A 201 -5.73 -1.93 7.58
N THR A 202 -5.50 -3.17 7.14
CA THR A 202 -6.39 -4.32 7.45
C THR A 202 -6.66 -4.46 8.95
N GLN A 203 -5.64 -4.31 9.80
CA GLN A 203 -5.72 -4.41 11.26
C GLN A 203 -6.65 -3.38 11.90
N LEU A 204 -6.81 -2.21 11.27
CA LEU A 204 -7.63 -1.12 11.80
C LEU A 204 -9.11 -1.51 11.93
N TYR A 205 -9.57 -2.49 11.15
CA TYR A 205 -10.94 -2.99 11.19
C TYR A 205 -11.18 -4.02 12.29
N PHE A 206 -10.14 -4.72 12.76
CA PHE A 206 -10.28 -5.86 13.65
C PHE A 206 -9.54 -5.70 14.99
N GLY A 207 -8.59 -4.77 15.09
CA GLY A 207 -7.89 -4.48 16.34
C GLY A 207 -8.65 -3.48 17.22
N SER A 208 -8.48 -3.59 18.54
CA SER A 208 -8.88 -2.56 19.49
C SER A 208 -7.73 -1.57 19.72
N ASN A 209 -8.06 -0.30 20.00
CA ASN A 209 -7.07 0.76 20.29
C ASN A 209 -6.08 1.03 19.13
N LEU A 210 -6.53 0.76 17.90
CA LEU A 210 -5.85 1.13 16.66
C LEU A 210 -6.52 2.36 16.02
N PRO A 211 -5.82 3.06 15.13
CA PRO A 211 -6.36 4.24 14.44
C PRO A 211 -7.69 3.96 13.71
N MET A 212 -8.41 5.02 13.42
CA MET A 212 -9.68 4.94 12.73
C MET A 212 -9.51 4.48 11.27
N ALA A 213 -10.27 3.43 10.89
CA ALA A 213 -10.30 2.91 9.52
C ALA A 213 -11.16 3.77 8.58
N GLY A 214 -10.87 3.72 7.28
CA GLY A 214 -11.51 4.54 6.25
C GLY A 214 -13.03 4.44 6.23
N MET A 215 -13.58 3.23 6.22
CA MET A 215 -15.06 3.05 6.23
C MET A 215 -15.70 3.56 7.52
N ARG A 216 -15.01 3.46 8.67
CA ARG A 216 -15.50 3.99 9.96
C ARG A 216 -15.45 5.52 10.00
N ALA A 217 -14.50 6.14 9.30
CA ALA A 217 -14.43 7.59 9.15
C ALA A 217 -15.52 8.13 8.20
N GLY A 218 -16.19 7.26 7.44
CA GLY A 218 -17.21 7.63 6.46
C GLY A 218 -16.65 7.86 5.05
N ALA A 219 -15.45 7.41 4.74
CA ALA A 219 -14.88 7.51 3.41
C ALA A 219 -15.76 6.85 2.35
N ASP A 220 -15.75 7.38 1.12
CA ASP A 220 -16.52 6.83 0.02
C ASP A 220 -15.93 5.52 -0.51
N MET A 221 -14.61 5.40 -0.52
CA MET A 221 -13.92 4.17 -0.92
C MET A 221 -12.63 3.97 -0.13
N ALA A 222 -12.25 2.68 0.09
CA ALA A 222 -10.97 2.31 0.67
C ALA A 222 -10.35 1.10 -0.04
N ALA A 223 -9.05 1.17 -0.35
CA ALA A 223 -8.29 0.11 -0.99
C ALA A 223 -7.35 -0.57 0.02
N ILE A 224 -7.49 -1.89 0.24
CA ILE A 224 -6.83 -2.61 1.33
C ILE A 224 -6.03 -3.79 0.80
N SER A 225 -4.75 -3.92 1.22
CA SER A 225 -3.93 -5.10 0.96
C SER A 225 -4.16 -6.16 2.03
N MET A 226 -5.04 -7.10 1.77
CA MET A 226 -5.30 -8.20 2.70
C MET A 226 -4.06 -9.06 2.97
N HIS A 227 -3.16 -9.17 1.99
CA HIS A 227 -1.94 -9.97 2.12
C HIS A 227 -0.89 -9.37 3.06
N LYS A 228 -0.90 -8.06 3.35
CA LYS A 228 0.12 -7.44 4.20
C LYS A 228 -0.05 -7.78 5.67
N SER A 229 -1.24 -7.66 6.23
CA SER A 229 -1.50 -7.93 7.64
C SER A 229 -2.70 -8.87 7.89
N GLY A 230 -3.50 -9.16 6.89
CA GLY A 230 -4.69 -10.00 7.03
C GLY A 230 -4.48 -11.49 6.84
N GLY A 231 -3.29 -11.93 6.39
CA GLY A 231 -2.94 -13.35 6.28
C GLY A 231 -3.40 -14.04 4.99
N SER A 232 -3.75 -13.28 3.94
CA SER A 232 -4.04 -13.85 2.62
C SER A 232 -2.78 -13.97 1.76
N LEU A 233 -2.86 -14.64 0.61
CA LEU A 233 -1.76 -14.80 -0.32
C LEU A 233 -1.36 -13.45 -0.95
N THR A 234 -0.08 -13.29 -1.24
CA THR A 234 0.46 -12.09 -1.93
C THR A 234 -0.37 -11.78 -3.18
N GLN A 235 -0.56 -10.48 -3.47
CA GLN A 235 -1.37 -9.95 -4.57
C GLN A 235 -2.88 -9.91 -4.28
N SER A 236 -3.39 -10.56 -3.24
CA SER A 236 -4.79 -10.46 -2.86
C SER A 236 -5.10 -9.14 -2.15
N SER A 237 -6.17 -8.49 -2.56
CA SER A 237 -6.61 -7.17 -2.09
C SER A 237 -8.13 -7.09 -2.09
N ILE A 238 -8.67 -6.04 -1.46
CA ILE A 238 -10.09 -5.70 -1.54
C ILE A 238 -10.26 -4.21 -1.84
N LEU A 239 -11.36 -3.88 -2.49
CA LEU A 239 -11.85 -2.53 -2.62
C LEU A 239 -13.19 -2.43 -1.88
N LEU A 240 -13.27 -1.51 -0.94
CA LEU A 240 -14.47 -1.24 -0.15
C LEU A 240 -15.15 0.04 -0.64
N THR A 241 -16.48 0.08 -0.57
CA THR A 241 -17.24 1.30 -0.87
C THR A 241 -18.29 1.59 0.18
N GLY A 242 -18.55 2.89 0.38
CA GLY A 242 -19.69 3.39 1.13
C GLY A 242 -20.99 3.33 0.31
N GLU A 243 -22.12 3.67 0.95
CA GLU A 243 -23.47 3.63 0.35
C GLU A 243 -23.65 4.58 -0.84
N ASN A 244 -22.91 5.70 -0.86
CA ASN A 244 -23.05 6.77 -1.85
C ASN A 244 -22.27 6.53 -3.16
N MET A 245 -21.74 5.32 -3.36
CA MET A 245 -21.03 4.96 -4.59
C MET A 245 -21.95 4.18 -5.54
N ASN A 246 -21.80 4.46 -6.84
CA ASN A 246 -22.46 3.68 -7.88
C ASN A 246 -21.76 2.34 -8.08
N VAL A 247 -22.23 1.30 -7.42
CA VAL A 247 -21.67 -0.07 -7.42
C VAL A 247 -21.53 -0.64 -8.83
N GLY A 248 -22.52 -0.41 -9.70
CA GLY A 248 -22.49 -0.86 -11.10
C GLY A 248 -21.35 -0.21 -11.87
N HIS A 249 -21.12 1.09 -11.69
CA HIS A 249 -20.02 1.81 -12.31
C HIS A 249 -18.66 1.31 -11.78
N VAL A 250 -18.52 1.16 -10.45
CA VAL A 250 -17.30 0.61 -9.83
C VAL A 250 -16.99 -0.78 -10.41
N ARG A 251 -18.00 -1.66 -10.55
CA ARG A 251 -17.85 -2.98 -11.16
C ARG A 251 -17.36 -2.91 -12.61
N GLN A 252 -17.90 -1.98 -13.40
CA GLN A 252 -17.47 -1.75 -14.78
C GLN A 252 -15.99 -1.31 -14.83
N ILE A 253 -15.58 -0.38 -13.99
CA ILE A 253 -14.20 0.08 -13.89
C ILE A 253 -13.25 -1.07 -13.49
N ILE A 254 -13.63 -1.88 -12.48
CA ILE A 254 -12.88 -3.07 -12.10
C ILE A 254 -12.72 -4.01 -13.31
N GLY A 255 -13.77 -4.19 -14.09
CA GLY A 255 -13.75 -5.01 -15.31
C GLY A 255 -12.76 -4.52 -16.38
N LEU A 256 -12.37 -3.23 -16.39
CA LEU A 256 -11.36 -2.69 -17.30
C LEU A 256 -9.93 -3.00 -16.85
N THR A 257 -9.69 -3.15 -15.55
CA THR A 257 -8.35 -3.24 -14.96
C THR A 257 -8.00 -4.61 -14.41
N GLN A 258 -9.01 -5.45 -14.14
CA GLN A 258 -8.82 -6.77 -13.55
C GLN A 258 -8.92 -7.88 -14.61
N THR A 259 -8.16 -8.96 -14.41
CA THR A 259 -8.17 -10.13 -15.29
C THR A 259 -9.55 -10.80 -15.38
N THR A 260 -9.88 -11.35 -16.54
CA THR A 260 -11.07 -12.21 -16.74
C THR A 260 -10.84 -13.65 -16.25
N SER A 261 -9.57 -14.06 -16.04
CA SER A 261 -9.16 -15.38 -15.56
C SER A 261 -8.78 -15.30 -14.11
N ALA A 262 -9.75 -15.19 -13.21
CA ALA A 262 -9.52 -15.02 -11.80
C ALA A 262 -8.74 -16.19 -11.18
N ASN A 263 -7.74 -15.88 -10.35
CA ASN A 263 -6.98 -16.87 -9.61
C ASN A 263 -7.78 -17.32 -8.37
N TYR A 264 -8.29 -18.53 -8.38
CA TYR A 264 -9.10 -19.06 -7.26
C TYR A 264 -8.31 -19.35 -5.99
N LEU A 265 -6.99 -19.53 -6.06
CA LEU A 265 -6.15 -19.59 -4.86
C LEU A 265 -6.13 -18.24 -4.13
N LEU A 266 -6.04 -17.13 -4.90
CA LEU A 266 -6.12 -15.79 -4.31
C LEU A 266 -7.51 -15.50 -3.76
N LEU A 267 -8.58 -15.81 -4.50
CA LEU A 267 -9.96 -15.61 -4.06
C LEU A 267 -10.27 -16.40 -2.80
N SER A 268 -9.88 -17.69 -2.74
CA SER A 268 -10.09 -18.51 -1.55
C SER A 268 -9.25 -18.03 -0.36
N SER A 269 -8.03 -17.52 -0.61
CA SER A 269 -7.21 -16.95 0.46
C SER A 269 -7.84 -15.68 1.06
N LEU A 270 -8.48 -14.84 0.25
CA LEU A 270 -9.25 -13.68 0.71
C LEU A 270 -10.44 -14.10 1.57
N ASP A 271 -11.22 -15.07 1.11
CA ASP A 271 -12.39 -15.58 1.80
C ASP A 271 -12.02 -16.22 3.16
N LEU A 272 -10.95 -17.02 3.20
CA LEU A 272 -10.43 -17.61 4.44
C LEU A 272 -9.86 -16.56 5.40
N SER A 273 -9.12 -15.58 4.88
CA SER A 273 -8.59 -14.47 5.69
C SER A 273 -9.69 -13.63 6.29
N ARG A 274 -10.73 -13.28 5.51
CA ARG A 274 -11.92 -12.59 6.02
C ARG A 274 -12.54 -13.38 7.17
N ARG A 275 -12.79 -14.70 6.97
CA ARG A 275 -13.37 -15.55 7.99
C ARG A 275 -12.50 -15.59 9.26
N ASN A 276 -11.19 -15.78 9.12
CA ASN A 276 -10.26 -15.80 10.25
C ASN A 276 -10.27 -14.48 11.02
N LEU A 277 -10.21 -13.34 10.30
CA LEU A 277 -10.23 -12.01 10.92
C LEU A 277 -11.56 -11.71 11.60
N ALA A 278 -12.67 -12.04 10.97
CA ALA A 278 -13.99 -11.84 11.57
C ALA A 278 -14.19 -12.63 12.87
N LEU A 279 -13.65 -13.86 12.96
CA LEU A 279 -13.80 -14.73 14.11
C LEU A 279 -12.73 -14.52 15.19
N ARG A 280 -11.51 -14.16 14.83
CA ARG A 280 -10.34 -14.13 15.71
C ARG A 280 -9.50 -12.85 15.63
N GLY A 281 -9.87 -11.90 14.78
CA GLY A 281 -9.05 -10.72 14.49
C GLY A 281 -8.74 -9.91 15.75
N MET A 282 -9.73 -9.69 16.60
CA MET A 282 -9.53 -8.95 17.86
C MET A 282 -8.47 -9.61 18.76
N GLU A 283 -8.53 -10.91 18.96
CA GLU A 283 -7.53 -11.64 19.75
C GLU A 283 -6.16 -11.64 19.08
N SER A 284 -6.14 -11.88 17.76
CA SER A 284 -4.89 -11.92 16.99
C SER A 284 -4.17 -10.58 17.00
N PHE A 285 -4.87 -9.49 16.76
CA PHE A 285 -4.24 -8.15 16.77
C PHE A 285 -3.92 -7.64 18.17
N ALA A 286 -4.62 -8.08 19.22
CA ALA A 286 -4.18 -7.81 20.59
C ALA A 286 -2.78 -8.41 20.86
N LYS A 287 -2.52 -9.64 20.39
CA LYS A 287 -1.19 -10.27 20.47
C LYS A 287 -0.15 -9.53 19.63
N VAL A 288 -0.50 -9.12 18.41
CA VAL A 288 0.38 -8.33 17.52
C VAL A 288 0.78 -7.02 18.17
N ILE A 289 -0.16 -6.27 18.75
CA ILE A 289 0.09 -5.03 19.45
C ILE A 289 1.07 -5.26 20.62
N THR A 290 0.82 -6.27 21.44
CA THR A 290 1.70 -6.61 22.58
C THR A 290 3.12 -6.96 22.11
N MET A 291 3.27 -7.74 21.06
CA MET A 291 4.59 -8.08 20.48
C MET A 291 5.30 -6.86 19.90
N ALA A 292 4.58 -5.99 19.21
CA ALA A 292 5.15 -4.78 18.61
C ALA A 292 5.60 -3.77 19.68
N GLU A 293 4.84 -3.61 20.75
CA GLU A 293 5.21 -2.77 21.90
C GLU A 293 6.40 -3.35 22.65
N TYR A 294 6.44 -4.66 22.86
CA TYR A 294 7.58 -5.35 23.43
C TYR A 294 8.85 -5.12 22.59
N ALA A 295 8.79 -5.37 21.29
CA ALA A 295 9.91 -5.16 20.37
C ALA A 295 10.43 -3.71 20.44
N ARG A 296 9.53 -2.74 20.47
CA ARG A 296 9.86 -1.31 20.54
C ARG A 296 10.60 -0.97 21.81
N ASN A 297 10.13 -1.48 22.95
CA ASN A 297 10.75 -1.26 24.25
C ASN A 297 12.14 -1.89 24.34
N GLU A 298 12.30 -3.14 23.90
CA GLU A 298 13.58 -3.83 23.90
C GLU A 298 14.60 -3.13 22.99
N ILE A 299 14.21 -2.75 21.76
CA ILE A 299 15.09 -2.02 20.83
C ILE A 299 15.52 -0.68 21.41
N ASN A 300 14.60 0.07 22.03
CA ASN A 300 14.95 1.33 22.69
C ASN A 300 15.91 1.12 23.88
N SER A 301 15.82 -0.03 24.57
CA SER A 301 16.70 -0.38 25.68
C SER A 301 18.14 -0.68 25.24
N ILE A 302 18.36 -1.10 23.99
CA ILE A 302 19.70 -1.26 23.40
C ILE A 302 20.45 0.10 23.40
N GLY A 303 19.70 1.22 23.19
CA GLY A 303 20.25 2.55 22.99
C GLY A 303 20.92 2.75 21.63
N GLY A 304 20.95 3.98 21.12
CA GLY A 304 21.46 4.28 19.78
C GLY A 304 20.50 3.98 18.64
N TYR A 305 19.41 3.31 18.93
CA TYR A 305 18.21 3.16 18.09
C TYR A 305 17.07 3.97 18.69
N TYR A 306 16.14 4.40 17.85
CA TYR A 306 14.90 4.98 18.30
C TYR A 306 13.73 4.31 17.58
N ALA A 307 13.14 3.33 18.23
CA ALA A 307 11.90 2.68 17.79
C ALA A 307 10.73 3.57 18.24
N TYR A 308 10.17 4.32 17.31
CA TYR A 308 9.13 5.31 17.59
C TYR A 308 7.72 4.74 17.55
N GLY A 309 6.79 5.46 18.17
CA GLY A 309 5.41 5.03 18.33
C GLY A 309 4.45 6.20 18.62
N LYS A 310 3.54 5.99 19.55
CA LYS A 310 2.48 6.96 19.91
C LYS A 310 2.99 8.29 20.50
N GLU A 311 4.23 8.34 20.95
CA GLU A 311 4.88 9.58 21.41
C GLU A 311 5.05 10.62 20.29
N LEU A 312 4.94 10.20 19.03
CA LEU A 312 4.94 11.11 17.88
C LEU A 312 3.61 11.85 17.68
N ILE A 313 2.53 11.43 18.36
CA ILE A 313 1.20 12.04 18.21
C ILE A 313 1.25 13.49 18.68
N ASP A 314 0.99 14.41 17.76
CA ASP A 314 0.96 15.87 18.00
C ASP A 314 -0.44 16.47 17.84
N GLY A 315 -1.42 15.67 17.43
CA GLY A 315 -2.79 16.11 17.16
C GLY A 315 -2.96 16.92 15.88
N LYS A 316 -1.93 17.01 15.01
CA LYS A 316 -1.93 17.74 13.74
C LYS A 316 -1.48 16.87 12.57
N ASN A 317 -0.16 16.77 12.40
CA ASN A 317 0.46 15.99 11.33
C ASN A 317 0.56 14.50 11.67
N VAL A 318 0.61 14.17 12.94
CA VAL A 318 0.47 12.81 13.49
C VAL A 318 -0.75 12.80 14.39
N TYR A 319 -1.91 12.55 13.80
CA TYR A 319 -3.17 12.54 14.55
C TYR A 319 -3.32 11.26 15.36
N ASP A 320 -2.90 10.12 14.79
CA ASP A 320 -2.86 8.83 15.47
C ASP A 320 -1.70 7.99 14.89
N PHE A 321 -1.37 6.87 15.53
CA PHE A 321 -0.26 6.01 15.16
C PHE A 321 -0.64 4.51 15.21
N ASP A 322 -0.36 3.80 14.12
CA ASP A 322 -0.52 2.34 14.05
C ASP A 322 0.67 1.63 14.72
N VAL A 323 0.47 1.23 15.97
CA VAL A 323 1.51 0.60 16.79
C VAL A 323 1.99 -0.77 16.28
N THR A 324 1.30 -1.39 15.31
CA THR A 324 1.75 -2.65 14.70
C THR A 324 2.94 -2.46 13.75
N LYS A 325 3.23 -1.21 13.35
CA LYS A 325 4.41 -0.87 12.56
C LYS A 325 5.62 -0.70 13.48
N LEU A 326 6.60 -1.57 13.32
CA LEU A 326 7.87 -1.46 14.03
C LEU A 326 8.86 -0.68 13.17
N CYS A 327 8.87 0.64 13.34
CA CYS A 327 9.77 1.54 12.65
C CYS A 327 10.87 1.98 13.61
N VAL A 328 12.13 1.92 13.16
CA VAL A 328 13.31 2.19 13.99
C VAL A 328 14.23 3.14 13.26
N TYR A 329 14.48 4.29 13.85
CA TYR A 329 15.51 5.23 13.41
C TYR A 329 16.89 4.72 13.80
N THR A 330 17.86 4.78 12.89
CA THR A 330 19.14 4.07 13.01
C THR A 330 20.37 4.96 12.97
N LYS A 331 20.23 6.22 12.58
CA LYS A 331 21.37 7.12 12.35
C LYS A 331 22.22 7.41 13.59
N ASP A 332 21.70 7.21 14.78
CA ASP A 332 22.45 7.47 16.01
C ASP A 332 23.59 6.47 16.24
N ILE A 333 23.58 5.33 15.57
CA ILE A 333 24.71 4.38 15.53
C ILE A 333 25.58 4.57 14.29
N GLY A 334 25.36 5.62 13.48
CA GLY A 334 26.14 5.93 12.29
C GLY A 334 25.87 5.08 11.08
N LEU A 335 24.81 4.21 11.10
CA LEU A 335 24.40 3.35 10.00
C LEU A 335 23.09 3.85 9.38
N THR A 336 22.99 3.70 8.05
CA THR A 336 21.71 3.88 7.36
C THR A 336 20.81 2.68 7.60
N GLY A 337 19.49 2.87 7.48
CA GLY A 337 18.55 1.74 7.50
C GLY A 337 18.80 0.74 6.38
N ILE A 338 19.31 1.19 5.21
CA ILE A 338 19.69 0.32 4.10
C ILE A 338 20.84 -0.62 4.51
N GLU A 339 21.91 -0.08 5.15
CA GLU A 339 23.02 -0.90 5.65
C GLU A 339 22.54 -1.93 6.68
N ILE A 340 21.67 -1.54 7.60
CA ILE A 340 21.11 -2.47 8.60
C ILE A 340 20.20 -3.52 7.95
N TYR A 341 19.40 -3.15 6.97
CA TYR A 341 18.58 -4.08 6.19
C TYR A 341 19.47 -5.16 5.53
N ASP A 342 20.56 -4.75 4.90
CA ASP A 342 21.51 -5.68 4.27
C ASP A 342 22.19 -6.59 5.30
N LEU A 343 22.67 -6.04 6.42
CA LEU A 343 23.28 -6.84 7.51
C LEU A 343 22.28 -7.86 8.09
N LEU A 344 21.05 -7.44 8.38
CA LEU A 344 20.00 -8.35 8.91
C LEU A 344 19.75 -9.52 7.95
N ARG A 345 19.68 -9.26 6.64
CA ARG A 345 19.45 -10.28 5.62
C ARG A 345 20.66 -11.20 5.47
N ASP A 346 21.85 -10.62 5.31
CA ASP A 346 23.04 -11.36 4.83
C ASP A 346 23.79 -12.07 5.96
N GLU A 347 23.74 -11.52 7.20
CA GLU A 347 24.51 -12.10 8.32
C GLU A 347 23.61 -12.74 9.40
N TYR A 348 22.34 -12.33 9.51
CA TYR A 348 21.43 -12.83 10.55
C TYR A 348 20.25 -13.66 10.01
N ASP A 349 20.14 -13.83 8.67
CA ASP A 349 18.98 -14.49 8.02
C ASP A 349 17.64 -13.88 8.46
N ILE A 350 17.58 -12.56 8.63
CA ILE A 350 16.36 -11.82 9.02
C ILE A 350 15.95 -10.92 7.87
N GLN A 351 14.78 -11.20 7.30
CA GLN A 351 14.19 -10.35 6.26
C GLN A 351 13.16 -9.42 6.88
N ILE A 352 13.47 -8.13 6.94
CA ILE A 352 12.52 -7.06 7.29
C ILE A 352 11.87 -6.49 6.03
N GLU A 353 10.89 -5.61 6.17
CA GLU A 353 10.15 -5.06 5.02
C GLU A 353 11.06 -4.17 4.16
N PHE A 354 11.70 -3.17 4.76
CA PHE A 354 12.69 -2.33 4.08
C PHE A 354 13.60 -1.57 5.05
N GLY A 355 14.67 -1.00 4.47
CA GLY A 355 15.49 0.05 5.05
C GLY A 355 15.51 1.27 4.13
N ASP A 356 15.38 2.47 4.70
CA ASP A 356 15.62 3.75 4.03
C ASP A 356 16.92 4.41 4.54
N ILE A 357 17.16 5.68 4.19
CA ILE A 357 18.37 6.41 4.61
C ILE A 357 18.47 6.53 6.15
N GLY A 358 17.35 6.61 6.86
CA GLY A 358 17.32 6.89 8.30
C GLY A 358 16.70 5.80 9.14
N ASN A 359 15.92 4.92 8.55
CA ASN A 359 15.05 4.01 9.27
C ASN A 359 15.06 2.60 8.70
N ILE A 360 14.76 1.63 9.54
CA ILE A 360 14.28 0.31 9.12
C ILE A 360 12.82 0.15 9.51
N MET A 361 12.09 -0.68 8.75
CA MET A 361 10.71 -1.04 9.06
C MET A 361 10.53 -2.55 9.02
N ALA A 362 10.01 -3.10 10.12
CA ALA A 362 9.56 -4.47 10.22
C ALA A 362 8.03 -4.51 10.40
N TYR A 363 7.41 -5.43 9.71
CA TYR A 363 5.97 -5.63 9.75
C TYR A 363 5.65 -6.70 10.80
N ILE A 364 4.99 -6.33 11.91
CA ILE A 364 4.51 -7.29 12.88
C ILE A 364 3.06 -7.65 12.55
N SER A 365 2.79 -8.93 12.28
CA SER A 365 1.51 -9.39 11.78
C SER A 365 0.98 -10.63 12.54
N ILE A 366 -0.17 -11.15 12.14
CA ILE A 366 -0.83 -12.27 12.82
C ILE A 366 -0.07 -13.61 12.72
N GLY A 367 0.97 -13.68 11.91
CA GLY A 367 1.82 -14.87 11.73
C GLY A 367 3.11 -14.86 12.55
N ASP A 368 3.44 -13.73 13.20
CA ASP A 368 4.70 -13.58 13.91
C ASP A 368 4.67 -14.24 15.29
N ARG A 369 5.85 -14.62 15.76
CA ARG A 369 6.08 -15.27 17.05
C ARG A 369 7.05 -14.46 17.90
N LEU A 370 6.91 -14.51 19.22
CA LEU A 370 7.79 -13.81 20.13
C LEU A 370 9.28 -14.15 19.92
N GLN A 371 9.59 -15.41 19.63
CA GLN A 371 10.97 -15.86 19.34
C GLN A 371 11.58 -15.17 18.13
N ASP A 372 10.78 -14.84 17.10
CA ASP A 372 11.25 -14.14 15.92
C ASP A 372 11.54 -12.65 16.25
N ILE A 373 10.73 -12.07 17.14
CA ILE A 373 10.98 -10.71 17.69
C ILE A 373 12.28 -10.67 18.51
N GLU A 374 12.49 -11.63 19.42
CA GLU A 374 13.70 -11.71 20.24
C GLU A 374 14.96 -11.88 19.37
N ARG A 375 14.86 -12.65 18.28
CA ARG A 375 15.95 -12.82 17.32
C ARG A 375 16.26 -11.49 16.62
N LEU A 376 15.27 -10.71 16.21
CA LEU A 376 15.46 -9.39 15.63
C LEU A 376 16.14 -8.42 16.61
N VAL A 377 15.67 -8.39 17.87
CA VAL A 377 16.25 -7.55 18.92
C VAL A 377 17.72 -7.90 19.17
N GLY A 378 18.04 -9.19 19.32
CA GLY A 378 19.41 -9.67 19.50
C GLY A 378 20.33 -9.34 18.31
N ALA A 379 19.81 -9.45 17.07
CA ALA A 379 20.56 -9.07 15.88
C ALA A 379 20.86 -7.55 15.85
N LEU A 380 19.91 -6.70 16.23
CA LEU A 380 20.12 -5.25 16.30
C LEU A 380 21.14 -4.87 17.39
N GLU A 381 21.16 -5.55 18.54
CA GLU A 381 22.14 -5.38 19.58
C GLU A 381 23.56 -5.74 19.06
N ASP A 382 23.70 -6.88 18.40
CA ASP A 382 24.95 -7.31 17.79
C ASP A 382 25.43 -6.35 16.69
N ILE A 383 24.55 -5.91 15.80
CA ILE A 383 24.86 -4.93 14.76
C ILE A 383 25.39 -3.64 15.40
N LYS A 384 24.75 -3.12 16.43
CA LYS A 384 25.29 -1.96 17.16
C LYS A 384 26.68 -2.23 17.70
N ARG A 385 26.89 -3.36 18.37
CA ARG A 385 28.17 -3.70 19.00
C ARG A 385 29.30 -3.86 17.98
N LEU A 386 29.03 -4.41 16.80
CA LEU A 386 30.05 -4.78 15.80
C LEU A 386 30.29 -3.70 14.75
N TYR A 387 29.26 -2.95 14.37
CA TYR A 387 29.26 -2.08 13.19
C TYR A 387 28.99 -0.61 13.46
N ALA A 388 28.61 -0.22 14.72
CA ALA A 388 28.35 1.19 15.03
C ALA A 388 29.55 2.08 14.68
N ARG A 389 29.26 3.26 14.14
CA ARG A 389 30.22 4.29 13.73
C ARG A 389 29.86 5.61 14.42
N GLU A 390 30.71 6.62 14.28
CA GLU A 390 30.35 7.99 14.67
C GLU A 390 29.12 8.46 13.87
N LYS A 391 28.26 9.25 14.51
CA LYS A 391 27.05 9.78 13.89
C LYS A 391 27.38 10.43 12.55
N SER A 392 26.86 9.86 11.47
CA SER A 392 27.00 10.48 10.17
C SER A 392 26.05 11.67 10.07
N GLY A 393 26.54 12.84 9.64
CA GLY A 393 25.73 14.04 9.39
C GLY A 393 24.83 13.90 8.15
N LEU A 394 24.14 12.75 8.01
CA LEU A 394 23.21 12.51 6.91
C LEU A 394 22.05 13.50 7.04
N ALA A 395 22.02 14.50 6.17
CA ALA A 395 20.92 15.45 6.08
C ALA A 395 19.67 14.75 5.55
N PHE A 396 18.50 15.08 6.10
CA PHE A 396 17.25 14.80 5.43
C PHE A 396 17.01 15.86 4.35
N VAL A 397 16.53 15.42 3.20
CA VAL A 397 16.14 16.33 2.14
C VAL A 397 14.70 16.76 2.43
N ASP A 398 14.46 18.06 2.49
CA ASP A 398 13.11 18.60 2.61
C ASP A 398 12.21 18.08 1.49
N ALA A 399 10.93 17.85 1.83
CA ALA A 399 9.96 17.46 0.82
C ALA A 399 9.82 18.57 -0.24
N VAL A 400 10.33 18.32 -1.43
CA VAL A 400 10.13 19.19 -2.58
C VAL A 400 8.76 18.87 -3.17
N ILE A 401 7.89 19.89 -3.30
CA ILE A 401 6.66 19.74 -4.08
C ILE A 401 6.94 20.24 -5.49
N PRO A 402 6.96 19.34 -6.48
CA PRO A 402 7.12 19.75 -7.85
C PRO A 402 5.90 20.56 -8.33
N LYS A 403 6.14 21.57 -9.17
CA LYS A 403 5.05 22.27 -9.84
C LYS A 403 4.49 21.37 -10.93
N VAL A 404 3.22 21.03 -10.84
CA VAL A 404 2.48 20.35 -11.93
C VAL A 404 2.20 21.36 -13.02
N VAL A 405 2.71 21.12 -14.23
CA VAL A 405 2.55 22.02 -15.39
C VAL A 405 1.70 21.42 -16.51
N SER A 406 1.51 20.11 -16.50
CA SER A 406 0.57 19.40 -17.38
C SER A 406 0.06 18.14 -16.69
N SER A 407 -1.03 17.54 -17.23
CA SER A 407 -1.55 16.31 -16.63
C SER A 407 -0.54 15.17 -16.76
N PRO A 408 -0.48 14.24 -15.78
CA PRO A 408 0.36 13.05 -15.87
C PRO A 408 0.11 12.23 -17.15
N GLN A 409 -1.16 12.12 -17.57
CA GLN A 409 -1.54 11.43 -18.80
C GLN A 409 -0.90 12.07 -20.04
N TYR A 410 -1.10 13.38 -20.22
CA TYR A 410 -0.53 14.08 -21.38
C TYR A 410 0.99 13.89 -21.45
N SER A 411 1.68 14.12 -20.34
CA SER A 411 3.14 14.06 -20.30
C SER A 411 3.70 12.65 -20.47
N PHE A 412 2.98 11.64 -20.00
CA PHE A 412 3.39 10.24 -20.18
C PHE A 412 3.31 9.78 -21.64
N TYR A 413 2.30 10.25 -22.39
CA TYR A 413 2.08 9.86 -23.80
C TYR A 413 2.66 10.84 -24.82
N ALA A 414 3.07 12.05 -24.41
CA ALA A 414 3.68 13.03 -25.31
C ALA A 414 5.03 12.54 -25.87
N GLU A 415 5.48 13.18 -26.95
CA GLU A 415 6.84 12.99 -27.47
C GLU A 415 7.89 13.44 -26.45
N LYS A 416 8.91 12.64 -26.29
CA LYS A 416 9.97 12.83 -25.28
C LYS A 416 11.35 12.73 -25.91
N GLU A 417 12.30 13.36 -25.25
CA GLU A 417 13.73 13.20 -25.52
C GLU A 417 14.46 12.82 -24.23
N SER A 418 15.49 12.00 -24.35
CA SER A 418 16.34 11.61 -23.25
C SER A 418 17.43 12.66 -23.05
N VAL A 419 17.52 13.22 -21.85
CA VAL A 419 18.56 14.22 -21.51
C VAL A 419 19.35 13.78 -20.28
N PRO A 420 20.67 14.08 -20.19
CA PRO A 420 21.41 13.83 -18.97
C PRO A 420 20.74 14.45 -17.75
N ILE A 421 20.69 13.74 -16.62
CA ILE A 421 19.96 14.19 -15.42
C ILE A 421 20.34 15.62 -14.99
N LYS A 422 21.62 16.00 -15.11
CA LYS A 422 22.10 17.34 -14.75
C LYS A 422 21.62 18.43 -15.70
N GLU A 423 21.18 18.07 -16.90
CA GLU A 423 20.66 18.97 -17.94
C GLU A 423 19.12 19.00 -17.97
N ALA A 424 18.46 18.13 -17.18
CA ALA A 424 17.01 18.03 -17.11
C ALA A 424 16.35 19.21 -16.37
N TYR A 425 17.12 20.05 -15.71
CA TYR A 425 16.62 21.23 -15.01
C TYR A 425 15.82 22.17 -15.93
N GLY A 426 14.65 22.62 -15.45
CA GLY A 426 13.74 23.51 -16.20
C GLY A 426 12.94 22.79 -17.29
N ARG A 427 13.07 21.47 -17.42
CA ARG A 427 12.28 20.63 -18.33
C ARG A 427 11.07 20.04 -17.60
N VAL A 428 10.11 19.52 -18.34
CA VAL A 428 8.93 18.85 -17.82
C VAL A 428 9.15 17.33 -17.91
N ALA A 429 8.92 16.63 -16.82
CA ALA A 429 9.12 15.19 -16.74
C ALA A 429 8.12 14.43 -17.63
N GLY A 430 8.62 13.47 -18.39
CA GLY A 430 7.83 12.54 -19.19
C GLY A 430 7.72 11.14 -18.56
N GLU A 431 8.43 10.92 -17.46
CA GLU A 431 8.48 9.66 -16.75
C GLU A 431 8.52 9.88 -15.24
N SER A 432 8.42 8.80 -14.45
CA SER A 432 8.53 8.86 -12.98
C SER A 432 9.93 8.50 -12.53
N VAL A 433 10.39 9.12 -11.43
CA VAL A 433 11.53 8.66 -10.63
C VAL A 433 11.04 8.37 -9.23
N MET A 434 11.20 7.14 -8.77
CA MET A 434 10.66 6.66 -7.49
C MET A 434 11.75 6.00 -6.66
N ALA A 435 11.85 6.38 -5.39
CA ALA A 435 12.64 5.61 -4.42
C ALA A 435 11.87 4.31 -4.04
N TYR A 436 12.52 3.18 -4.11
CA TYR A 436 11.92 1.89 -3.79
C TYR A 436 12.85 1.05 -2.90
N PRO A 437 12.35 0.44 -1.83
CA PRO A 437 11.06 0.72 -1.18
C PRO A 437 10.96 2.13 -0.60
N PRO A 438 9.74 2.67 -0.38
CA PRO A 438 8.42 2.07 -0.54
C PRO A 438 7.73 2.33 -1.90
N GLY A 439 8.34 3.01 -2.86
CA GLY A 439 7.73 3.32 -4.16
C GLY A 439 7.01 4.66 -4.16
N ILE A 440 7.55 5.62 -3.41
CA ILE A 440 7.08 7.02 -3.39
C ILE A 440 7.78 7.79 -4.51
N PRO A 441 7.03 8.50 -5.38
CA PRO A 441 7.61 9.29 -6.45
C PRO A 441 8.42 10.49 -5.93
N ILE A 442 9.66 10.63 -6.37
CA ILE A 442 10.43 11.88 -6.25
C ILE A 442 10.02 12.84 -7.37
N LEU A 443 9.76 12.28 -8.55
CA LEU A 443 9.32 12.99 -9.75
C LEU A 443 8.23 12.18 -10.45
N ALA A 444 7.21 12.85 -11.00
CA ALA A 444 6.14 12.23 -11.76
C ALA A 444 5.95 12.93 -13.12
N PRO A 445 5.34 12.27 -14.12
CA PRO A 445 5.07 12.89 -15.41
C PRO A 445 4.25 14.18 -15.25
N GLY A 446 4.60 15.21 -15.98
CA GLY A 446 3.93 16.50 -15.95
C GLY A 446 4.45 17.49 -14.90
N GLU A 447 5.41 17.08 -14.11
CA GLU A 447 6.05 17.94 -13.11
C GLU A 447 7.27 18.66 -13.69
N LEU A 448 7.47 19.92 -13.24
CA LEU A 448 8.65 20.70 -13.60
C LEU A 448 9.85 20.20 -12.80
N ILE A 449 10.92 19.83 -13.50
CA ILE A 449 12.16 19.38 -12.89
C ILE A 449 12.92 20.59 -12.35
N THR A 450 13.02 20.73 -11.03
CA THR A 450 13.80 21.75 -10.35
C THR A 450 15.20 21.25 -10.00
N LYS A 451 16.08 22.17 -9.65
CA LYS A 451 17.43 21.81 -9.19
C LYS A 451 17.36 20.92 -7.95
N ASP A 452 16.49 21.25 -7.01
CA ASP A 452 16.33 20.49 -5.75
C ASP A 452 15.88 19.04 -6.02
N ILE A 453 15.03 18.82 -7.03
CA ILE A 453 14.62 17.48 -7.47
C ILE A 453 15.81 16.71 -8.03
N VAL A 454 16.62 17.34 -8.89
CA VAL A 454 17.83 16.70 -9.43
C VAL A 454 18.80 16.35 -8.31
N ASP A 455 19.06 17.29 -7.41
CA ASP A 455 19.95 17.09 -6.27
C ASP A 455 19.44 15.97 -5.35
N HIS A 456 18.12 15.91 -5.11
CA HIS A 456 17.48 14.82 -4.33
C HIS A 456 17.66 13.45 -5.00
N ILE A 457 17.42 13.33 -6.32
CA ILE A 457 17.60 12.08 -7.06
C ILE A 457 19.06 11.63 -6.99
N LEU A 458 20.02 12.53 -7.20
CA LEU A 458 21.45 12.22 -7.13
C LEU A 458 21.87 11.80 -5.72
N TYR A 459 21.38 12.49 -4.69
CA TYR A 459 21.65 12.14 -3.29
C TYR A 459 21.08 10.76 -2.94
N ALA A 460 19.82 10.48 -3.29
CA ALA A 460 19.22 9.17 -3.06
C ALA A 460 20.04 8.04 -3.73
N LYS A 461 20.48 8.27 -4.97
CA LYS A 461 21.35 7.33 -5.70
C LYS A 461 22.69 7.13 -5.01
N GLU A 462 23.36 8.21 -4.56
CA GLU A 462 24.63 8.14 -3.82
C GLU A 462 24.49 7.34 -2.52
N LYS A 463 23.35 7.43 -1.85
CA LYS A 463 23.08 6.70 -0.60
C LYS A 463 22.57 5.27 -0.82
N GLY A 464 22.60 4.76 -2.05
CA GLY A 464 22.26 3.38 -2.37
C GLY A 464 20.74 3.10 -2.46
N CYS A 465 19.88 4.13 -2.49
CA CYS A 465 18.47 3.91 -2.74
C CYS A 465 18.26 3.32 -4.14
N SER A 466 17.46 2.26 -4.22
CA SER A 466 16.99 1.75 -5.51
C SER A 466 16.03 2.76 -6.14
N LEU A 467 16.34 3.25 -7.33
CA LEU A 467 15.48 4.16 -8.09
C LEU A 467 14.80 3.39 -9.23
N GLN A 468 13.51 3.62 -9.42
CA GLN A 468 12.68 2.93 -10.40
C GLN A 468 11.75 3.89 -11.14
N GLY A 469 11.22 3.42 -12.28
CA GLY A 469 10.22 4.15 -13.07
C GLY A 469 10.78 4.91 -14.25
N THR A 470 12.11 4.96 -14.40
CA THR A 470 12.83 5.59 -15.51
C THR A 470 13.08 4.62 -16.66
N ALA A 471 13.15 5.14 -17.88
CA ALA A 471 13.58 4.39 -19.07
C ALA A 471 15.05 3.95 -18.95
N ASP A 472 15.90 4.80 -18.36
CA ASP A 472 17.28 4.47 -18.01
C ASP A 472 17.35 3.88 -16.58
N PRO A 473 17.59 2.56 -16.39
CA PRO A 473 17.65 1.94 -15.07
C PRO A 473 18.76 2.49 -14.16
N GLU A 474 19.80 3.09 -14.76
CA GLU A 474 20.89 3.69 -14.01
C GLU A 474 20.62 5.15 -13.62
N VAL A 475 19.49 5.72 -14.10
CA VAL A 475 19.11 7.11 -13.83
C VAL A 475 20.28 8.08 -14.10
N LYS A 476 20.95 7.91 -15.24
CA LYS A 476 21.96 8.84 -15.78
C LYS A 476 21.30 9.91 -16.66
N SER A 477 20.15 9.53 -17.25
CA SER A 477 19.32 10.38 -18.09
C SER A 477 17.85 10.31 -17.66
N LEU A 478 17.08 11.33 -18.03
CA LEU A 478 15.64 11.40 -17.81
C LEU A 478 14.92 11.67 -19.13
N GLU A 479 13.75 11.03 -19.30
CA GLU A 479 12.81 11.32 -20.36
C GLU A 479 12.04 12.62 -20.03
N VAL A 480 12.20 13.63 -20.87
CA VAL A 480 11.55 14.94 -20.72
C VAL A 480 10.74 15.28 -21.97
N LEU A 481 9.72 16.12 -21.83
CA LEU A 481 8.93 16.56 -22.98
C LEU A 481 9.80 17.37 -23.96
N ILE A 482 9.61 17.14 -25.25
CA ILE A 482 10.20 17.99 -26.31
C ILE A 482 9.62 19.40 -26.16
N LYS A 483 10.48 20.44 -26.33
CA LYS A 483 10.06 21.84 -26.21
C LYS A 483 9.16 22.28 -27.36
#